data_a1105a16f0955eeea87509a3726a4c87
#
_entry.id   a1105a16f0955eeea87509a3726a4c87
#
_cell.length_a   1.000
_cell.length_b   1.000
_cell.length_c   1.000
_cell.angle_alpha   90.00
_cell.angle_beta   90.00
_cell.angle_gamma   90.00
#
_symmetry.space_group_name_H-M   'P 1'
#
loop_
_entity.id
_entity.type
_entity.pdbx_description
1 polymer ?
#
loop_
_entity_poly.entity_id
_entity_poly.type
_entity_poly.pdbx_seq_one_letter_code
_entity_poly.pdbx_strand_id
1 'polypeptide(L)'
;MAIVEFKDVSRVYKNGEHEQRALDHVNLSLEEGKFIVVLGPSGAGKSTLLNMLGGLDSPTEGTIVVNGRDISTLTPNELAEYRAASVGFVFQSYNLIPTLTVVENVALVKEIAPNPLSSHDMLRAVGLEDHIHQFPSELSGGEQQRVSIARALAKNPHILLCDEPTGALDSEPGVMVLKLLLSMARDMGKTIIIVTHNQNIAKMADVVIRVKNGKIKSCEEQENPLSVEEVDW
;
A
#
# COMPACT_ATOMS: atom_id res chain seq x y z
N MET A 1 -0.08 5.20 18.93
CA MET A 1 1.13 6.06 18.67
C MET A 1 1.18 6.28 17.18
N ALA A 2 1.50 7.50 16.72
CA ALA A 2 1.54 7.77 15.28
C ALA A 2 2.66 6.97 14.61
N ILE A 3 2.30 6.17 13.60
CA ILE A 3 3.28 5.44 12.76
C ILE A 3 3.73 6.29 11.58
N VAL A 4 2.88 7.24 11.13
CA VAL A 4 3.14 8.14 10.01
C VAL A 4 2.82 9.56 10.41
N GLU A 5 3.73 10.49 10.13
CA GLU A 5 3.48 11.93 10.27
C GLU A 5 3.99 12.68 9.03
N PHE A 6 3.13 13.47 8.42
CA PHE A 6 3.48 14.48 7.42
C PHE A 6 3.38 15.86 8.07
N LYS A 7 4.44 16.65 7.97
CA LYS A 7 4.52 18.00 8.53
C LYS A 7 4.84 18.97 7.40
N ASP A 8 3.83 19.70 6.97
CA ASP A 8 3.89 20.75 5.94
C ASP A 8 4.49 20.27 4.60
N VAL A 9 4.10 19.04 4.17
CA VAL A 9 4.73 18.37 3.04
C VAL A 9 4.18 18.89 1.73
N SER A 10 5.07 19.33 0.86
CA SER A 10 4.76 19.70 -0.52
C SER A 10 5.60 18.88 -1.52
N ARG A 11 5.00 18.56 -2.66
CA ARG A 11 5.72 17.99 -3.80
C ARG A 11 5.41 18.73 -5.08
N VAL A 12 6.43 19.31 -5.69
CA VAL A 12 6.35 20.03 -6.95
C VAL A 12 7.19 19.31 -7.99
N TYR A 13 6.55 18.92 -9.09
CA TYR A 13 7.24 18.42 -10.28
C TYR A 13 7.46 19.55 -11.26
N LYS A 14 8.67 19.65 -11.78
CA LYS A 14 9.04 20.64 -12.81
C LYS A 14 9.26 19.94 -14.14
N ASN A 15 8.54 20.41 -15.16
CA ASN A 15 8.71 19.94 -16.53
C ASN A 15 8.87 21.18 -17.44
N GLY A 16 10.14 21.56 -17.67
CA GLY A 16 10.47 22.82 -18.31
C GLY A 16 10.00 24.03 -17.50
N GLU A 17 9.19 24.91 -18.11
CA GLU A 17 8.61 26.08 -17.43
C GLU A 17 7.32 25.77 -16.66
N HIS A 18 6.77 24.55 -16.80
CA HIS A 18 5.55 24.14 -16.08
C HIS A 18 5.88 23.53 -14.73
N GLU A 19 5.26 24.06 -13.69
CA GLU A 19 5.30 23.50 -12.34
C GLU A 19 3.94 22.84 -12.02
N GLN A 20 3.97 21.59 -11.60
CA GLN A 20 2.77 20.89 -11.11
C GLN A 20 2.97 20.57 -9.63
N ARG A 21 2.18 21.19 -8.77
CA ARG A 21 2.15 20.94 -7.35
C ARG A 21 1.23 19.73 -7.09
N ALA A 22 1.83 18.56 -6.93
CA ALA A 22 1.11 17.31 -6.74
C ALA A 22 0.65 17.12 -5.29
N LEU A 23 1.43 17.61 -4.30
CA LEU A 23 1.01 17.80 -2.91
C LEU A 23 1.32 19.24 -2.48
N ASP A 24 0.46 19.80 -1.63
CA ASP A 24 0.47 21.21 -1.25
C ASP A 24 0.18 21.36 0.25
N HIS A 25 1.26 21.59 1.04
CA HIS A 25 1.22 21.79 2.48
C HIS A 25 0.40 20.73 3.25
N VAL A 26 0.68 19.45 2.96
CA VAL A 26 -0.02 18.32 3.55
C VAL A 26 0.45 18.12 5.00
N ASN A 27 -0.52 18.08 5.92
CA ASN A 27 -0.35 17.69 7.30
C ASN A 27 -1.22 16.46 7.56
N LEU A 28 -0.64 15.37 8.08
CA LEU A 28 -1.32 14.10 8.31
C LEU A 28 -0.63 13.35 9.45
N SER A 29 -1.43 12.73 10.31
CA SER A 29 -0.94 11.81 11.34
C SER A 29 -1.80 10.55 11.33
N LEU A 30 -1.16 9.37 11.24
CA LEU A 30 -1.84 8.08 11.15
C LEU A 30 -1.34 7.15 12.25
N GLU A 31 -2.25 6.42 12.86
CA GLU A 31 -1.94 5.44 13.90
C GLU A 31 -1.60 4.07 13.32
N GLU A 32 -0.83 3.30 14.08
CA GLU A 32 -0.46 1.92 13.77
C GLU A 32 -1.67 0.97 13.83
N GLY A 33 -1.63 -0.09 13.02
CA GLY A 33 -2.63 -1.18 13.05
C GLY A 33 -3.98 -0.82 12.46
N LYS A 34 -4.10 0.29 11.73
CA LYS A 34 -5.34 0.77 11.12
C LYS A 34 -5.44 0.35 9.65
N PHE A 35 -6.68 0.10 9.21
CA PHE A 35 -7.04 -0.01 7.79
C PHE A 35 -7.47 1.37 7.29
N ILE A 36 -6.64 1.98 6.46
CA ILE A 36 -6.75 3.38 6.05
C ILE A 36 -7.05 3.45 4.55
N VAL A 37 -8.04 4.23 4.17
CA VAL A 37 -8.40 4.43 2.76
C VAL A 37 -8.23 5.88 2.36
N VAL A 38 -7.44 6.11 1.31
CA VAL A 38 -7.20 7.42 0.70
C VAL A 38 -8.04 7.55 -0.56
N LEU A 39 -9.05 8.40 -0.51
CA LEU A 39 -9.98 8.68 -1.60
C LEU A 39 -9.66 9.99 -2.31
N GLY A 40 -9.96 10.03 -3.59
CA GLY A 40 -9.93 11.28 -4.39
C GLY A 40 -10.03 10.99 -5.88
N PRO A 41 -10.34 12.00 -6.70
CA PRO A 41 -10.38 11.86 -8.16
C PRO A 41 -8.99 11.53 -8.72
N SER A 42 -8.94 11.13 -10.00
CA SER A 42 -7.69 10.97 -10.72
C SER A 42 -6.91 12.30 -10.72
N GLY A 43 -5.59 12.22 -10.53
CA GLY A 43 -4.72 13.40 -10.45
C GLY A 43 -4.80 14.19 -9.14
N ALA A 44 -5.55 13.72 -8.13
CA ALA A 44 -5.67 14.43 -6.85
C ALA A 44 -4.40 14.48 -6.00
N GLY A 45 -3.38 13.65 -6.31
CA GLY A 45 -2.14 13.53 -5.53
C GLY A 45 -2.04 12.25 -4.68
N LYS A 46 -2.99 11.31 -4.81
CA LYS A 46 -3.05 10.08 -4.01
C LYS A 46 -1.81 9.19 -4.18
N SER A 47 -1.46 8.82 -5.42
CA SER A 47 -0.27 7.99 -5.70
C SER A 47 1.02 8.73 -5.34
N THR A 48 1.06 10.07 -5.46
CA THR A 48 2.19 10.87 -4.98
C THR A 48 2.36 10.76 -3.48
N LEU A 49 1.26 10.85 -2.72
CA LEU A 49 1.27 10.67 -1.26
C LEU A 49 1.76 9.26 -0.89
N LEU A 50 1.25 8.23 -1.59
CA LEU A 50 1.68 6.84 -1.39
C LEU A 50 3.17 6.64 -1.71
N ASN A 51 3.65 7.21 -2.82
CA ASN A 51 5.04 7.10 -3.24
C ASN A 51 6.01 7.77 -2.26
N MET A 52 5.64 8.93 -1.71
CA MET A 52 6.43 9.59 -0.68
C MET A 52 6.49 8.77 0.59
N LEU A 53 5.33 8.29 1.06
CA LEU A 53 5.26 7.44 2.24
C LEU A 53 6.08 6.17 2.07
N GLY A 54 6.08 5.62 0.87
CA GLY A 54 6.86 4.44 0.51
C GLY A 54 8.33 4.71 0.20
N GLY A 55 8.81 5.96 0.25
CA GLY A 55 10.19 6.30 -0.09
C GLY A 55 10.55 6.02 -1.55
N LEU A 56 9.56 6.04 -2.46
CA LEU A 56 9.78 5.99 -3.92
C LEU A 56 10.00 7.38 -4.50
N ASP A 57 9.60 8.40 -3.77
CA ASP A 57 9.79 9.81 -4.08
C ASP A 57 10.11 10.58 -2.80
N SER A 58 10.64 11.81 -2.92
CA SER A 58 11.01 12.65 -1.77
C SER A 58 10.25 13.96 -1.82
N PRO A 59 9.91 14.58 -0.67
CA PRO A 59 9.24 15.86 -0.64
C PRO A 59 10.13 16.97 -1.20
N THR A 60 9.51 17.99 -1.80
CA THR A 60 10.19 19.23 -2.17
C THR A 60 10.37 20.13 -0.94
N GLU A 61 9.37 20.09 -0.03
CA GLU A 61 9.33 20.83 1.22
C GLU A 61 8.64 20.00 2.30
N GLY A 62 8.94 20.27 3.56
CA GLY A 62 8.33 19.61 4.72
C GLY A 62 9.04 18.33 5.13
N THR A 63 8.45 17.61 6.09
CA THR A 63 9.05 16.44 6.75
C THR A 63 8.06 15.28 6.78
N ILE A 64 8.57 14.08 6.50
CA ILE A 64 7.80 12.82 6.60
C ILE A 64 8.51 11.92 7.61
N VAL A 65 7.80 11.60 8.70
CA VAL A 65 8.30 10.69 9.73
C VAL A 65 7.51 9.39 9.65
N VAL A 66 8.21 8.26 9.58
CA VAL A 66 7.62 6.92 9.59
C VAL A 66 8.28 6.08 10.66
N ASN A 67 7.47 5.55 11.57
CA ASN A 67 7.93 4.77 12.73
C ASN A 67 9.06 5.50 13.49
N GLY A 68 8.90 6.81 13.72
CA GLY A 68 9.84 7.67 14.41
C GLY A 68 11.11 8.06 13.62
N ARG A 69 11.27 7.58 12.37
CA ARG A 69 12.39 7.92 11.49
C ARG A 69 11.98 8.97 10.46
N ASP A 70 12.71 10.08 10.38
CA ASP A 70 12.56 11.05 9.29
C ASP A 70 13.09 10.45 7.99
N ILE A 71 12.20 10.26 6.99
CA ILE A 71 12.55 9.71 5.68
C ILE A 71 12.77 10.80 4.62
N SER A 72 12.49 12.08 4.94
CA SER A 72 12.55 13.19 3.99
C SER A 72 13.97 13.51 3.55
N THR A 73 14.94 13.25 4.43
CA THR A 73 16.36 13.60 4.25
C THR A 73 17.24 12.41 3.88
N LEU A 74 16.64 11.22 3.71
CA LEU A 74 17.37 10.00 3.40
C LEU A 74 17.93 10.02 1.97
N THR A 75 19.14 9.50 1.83
CA THR A 75 19.75 9.23 0.53
C THR A 75 19.01 8.11 -0.22
N PRO A 76 19.21 7.97 -1.55
CA PRO A 76 18.58 6.87 -2.31
C PRO A 76 18.87 5.48 -1.75
N ASN A 77 20.09 5.24 -1.22
CA ASN A 77 20.45 3.96 -0.59
C ASN A 77 19.71 3.73 0.71
N GLU A 78 19.65 4.75 1.58
CA GLU A 78 18.90 4.68 2.84
C GLU A 78 17.39 4.52 2.61
N LEU A 79 16.82 5.14 1.55
CA LEU A 79 15.45 4.91 1.13
C LEU A 79 15.23 3.46 0.64
N ALA A 80 16.23 2.86 -0.02
CA ALA A 80 16.15 1.45 -0.40
C ALA A 80 16.15 0.52 0.82
N GLU A 81 16.98 0.80 1.83
CA GLU A 81 16.98 0.08 3.11
C GLU A 81 15.65 0.28 3.87
N TYR A 82 15.13 1.50 3.91
CA TYR A 82 13.82 1.80 4.50
C TYR A 82 12.71 0.99 3.82
N ARG A 83 12.66 0.98 2.49
CA ARG A 83 11.69 0.15 1.75
C ARG A 83 11.84 -1.34 2.04
N ALA A 84 13.08 -1.82 2.09
CA ALA A 84 13.37 -3.22 2.37
C ALA A 84 12.87 -3.65 3.76
N ALA A 85 13.05 -2.81 4.77
CA ALA A 85 12.75 -3.15 6.16
C ALA A 85 11.30 -2.86 6.58
N SER A 86 10.69 -1.77 6.07
CA SER A 86 9.48 -1.20 6.69
C SER A 86 8.24 -1.22 5.82
N VAL A 87 8.39 -1.28 4.47
CA VAL A 87 7.27 -1.07 3.55
C VAL A 87 7.06 -2.25 2.62
N GLY A 88 5.82 -2.72 2.55
CA GLY A 88 5.34 -3.60 1.47
C GLY A 88 4.54 -2.79 0.45
N PHE A 89 4.70 -3.10 -0.84
CA PHE A 89 3.92 -2.48 -1.91
C PHE A 89 3.06 -3.51 -2.63
N VAL A 90 1.81 -3.14 -2.86
CA VAL A 90 0.86 -3.86 -3.69
C VAL A 90 0.37 -2.89 -4.78
N PHE A 91 0.68 -3.19 -6.03
CA PHE A 91 0.33 -2.37 -7.19
C PHE A 91 -0.84 -2.96 -7.95
N GLN A 92 -1.55 -2.13 -8.70
CA GLN A 92 -2.63 -2.54 -9.59
C GLN A 92 -2.16 -3.54 -10.67
N SER A 93 -0.92 -3.40 -11.17
CA SER A 93 -0.34 -4.22 -12.23
C SER A 93 0.47 -5.43 -11.73
N TYR A 94 0.23 -5.92 -10.52
CA TYR A 94 0.84 -7.08 -9.86
C TYR A 94 2.38 -7.08 -9.81
N ASN A 95 3.07 -6.67 -10.86
CA ASN A 95 4.54 -6.60 -11.02
C ASN A 95 5.24 -7.93 -10.67
N LEU A 96 4.66 -9.04 -11.11
CA LEU A 96 5.28 -10.36 -11.00
C LEU A 96 6.32 -10.55 -12.10
N ILE A 97 7.37 -11.29 -11.79
CA ILE A 97 8.39 -11.69 -12.78
C ILE A 97 7.86 -12.90 -13.54
N PRO A 98 7.59 -12.78 -14.86
CA PRO A 98 6.88 -13.83 -15.61
C PRO A 98 7.66 -15.15 -15.74
N THR A 99 8.98 -15.10 -15.63
CA THR A 99 9.90 -16.25 -15.75
C THR A 99 10.15 -16.97 -14.43
N LEU A 100 9.59 -16.49 -13.34
CA LEU A 100 9.67 -17.10 -12.02
C LEU A 100 8.33 -17.72 -11.64
N THR A 101 8.37 -18.84 -10.96
CA THR A 101 7.19 -19.46 -10.36
C THR A 101 6.60 -18.59 -9.27
N VAL A 102 5.40 -18.92 -8.80
CA VAL A 102 4.71 -18.26 -7.71
C VAL A 102 5.57 -18.19 -6.44
N VAL A 103 6.14 -19.32 -6.02
CA VAL A 103 6.98 -19.36 -4.82
C VAL A 103 8.27 -18.57 -4.99
N GLU A 104 8.88 -18.60 -6.16
CA GLU A 104 10.09 -17.84 -6.47
C GLU A 104 9.81 -16.33 -6.46
N ASN A 105 8.68 -15.88 -7.04
CA ASN A 105 8.26 -14.48 -6.97
C ASN A 105 8.15 -13.96 -5.53
N VAL A 106 7.61 -14.78 -4.62
CA VAL A 106 7.49 -14.41 -3.20
C VAL A 106 8.84 -14.51 -2.49
N ALA A 107 9.67 -15.50 -2.85
CA ALA A 107 10.97 -15.74 -2.22
C ALA A 107 12.02 -14.64 -2.49
N LEU A 108 11.87 -13.86 -3.58
CA LEU A 108 12.79 -12.76 -3.93
C LEU A 108 13.04 -11.79 -2.77
N VAL A 109 12.05 -11.59 -1.91
CA VAL A 109 12.18 -10.66 -0.79
C VAL A 109 13.17 -11.12 0.28
N LYS A 110 13.55 -12.41 0.31
CA LYS A 110 14.53 -12.95 1.25
C LYS A 110 15.92 -12.34 1.06
N GLU A 111 16.23 -11.90 -0.17
CA GLU A 111 17.52 -11.31 -0.50
C GLU A 111 17.65 -9.86 -0.01
N ILE A 112 16.54 -9.20 0.30
CA ILE A 112 16.52 -7.76 0.61
C ILE A 112 15.93 -7.44 1.98
N ALA A 113 15.02 -8.27 2.50
CA ALA A 113 14.34 -8.01 3.78
C ALA A 113 15.23 -8.48 4.96
N PRO A 114 15.31 -7.72 6.06
CA PRO A 114 16.13 -8.09 7.21
C PRO A 114 15.56 -9.28 8.00
N ASN A 115 14.23 -9.43 8.05
CA ASN A 115 13.52 -10.48 8.79
C ASN A 115 12.37 -11.06 7.96
N PRO A 116 12.64 -11.69 6.81
CA PRO A 116 11.60 -12.17 5.90
C PRO A 116 10.82 -13.34 6.52
N LEU A 117 9.51 -13.36 6.25
CA LEU A 117 8.65 -14.50 6.58
C LEU A 117 8.79 -15.61 5.54
N SER A 118 8.33 -16.81 5.90
CA SER A 118 8.31 -17.96 4.99
C SER A 118 7.43 -17.70 3.78
N SER A 119 7.96 -17.87 2.57
CA SER A 119 7.21 -17.73 1.32
C SER A 119 6.03 -18.70 1.24
N HIS A 120 6.22 -19.94 1.72
CA HIS A 120 5.16 -20.95 1.74
C HIS A 120 4.04 -20.58 2.72
N ASP A 121 4.39 -20.03 3.91
CA ASP A 121 3.37 -19.61 4.88
C ASP A 121 2.58 -18.41 4.36
N MET A 122 3.24 -17.47 3.66
CA MET A 122 2.56 -16.34 3.04
C MET A 122 1.66 -16.77 1.88
N LEU A 123 2.09 -17.73 1.07
CA LEU A 123 1.26 -18.29 -0.01
C LEU A 123 0.07 -19.08 0.56
N ARG A 124 0.25 -19.81 1.64
CA ARG A 124 -0.87 -20.46 2.35
C ARG A 124 -1.84 -19.44 2.91
N ALA A 125 -1.35 -18.35 3.52
CA ALA A 125 -2.20 -17.29 4.07
C ALA A 125 -3.06 -16.59 3.02
N VAL A 126 -2.63 -16.59 1.76
CA VAL A 126 -3.40 -16.04 0.64
C VAL A 126 -4.18 -17.10 -0.17
N GLY A 127 -4.18 -18.37 0.28
CA GLY A 127 -4.90 -19.49 -0.35
C GLY A 127 -4.30 -19.90 -1.70
N LEU A 128 -2.97 -19.95 -1.79
CA LEU A 128 -2.23 -20.32 -3.02
C LEU A 128 -1.19 -21.42 -2.78
N GLU A 129 -1.35 -22.25 -1.75
CA GLU A 129 -0.44 -23.36 -1.45
C GLU A 129 -0.35 -24.40 -2.55
N ASP A 130 -1.42 -24.62 -3.31
CA ASP A 130 -1.48 -25.59 -4.42
C ASP A 130 -0.92 -25.02 -5.73
N HIS A 131 -0.66 -23.69 -5.79
CA HIS A 131 -0.22 -22.99 -6.99
C HIS A 131 1.28 -22.64 -7.00
N ILE A 132 2.05 -23.09 -6.01
CA ILE A 132 3.44 -22.64 -5.75
C ILE A 132 4.41 -22.85 -6.92
N HIS A 133 4.19 -23.85 -7.74
CA HIS A 133 5.03 -24.20 -8.89
C HIS A 133 4.53 -23.63 -10.23
N GLN A 134 3.36 -22.99 -10.25
CA GLN A 134 2.82 -22.35 -11.45
C GLN A 134 3.56 -21.05 -11.76
N PHE A 135 3.49 -20.64 -13.04
CA PHE A 135 3.97 -19.35 -13.49
C PHE A 135 2.86 -18.31 -13.49
N PRO A 136 3.16 -17.01 -13.44
CA PRO A 136 2.14 -15.96 -13.47
C PRO A 136 1.15 -16.06 -14.63
N SER A 137 1.58 -16.54 -15.78
CA SER A 137 0.73 -16.74 -16.97
C SER A 137 -0.34 -17.82 -16.83
N GLU A 138 -0.21 -18.69 -15.82
CA GLU A 138 -1.14 -19.78 -15.54
C GLU A 138 -2.20 -19.39 -14.48
N LEU A 139 -2.09 -18.17 -13.94
CA LEU A 139 -2.94 -17.65 -12.88
C LEU A 139 -3.97 -16.65 -13.41
N SER A 140 -5.15 -16.65 -12.81
CA SER A 140 -6.12 -15.56 -12.95
C SER A 140 -5.58 -14.24 -12.38
N GLY A 141 -6.17 -13.11 -12.77
CA GLY A 141 -5.78 -11.80 -12.25
C GLY A 141 -5.87 -11.71 -10.72
N GLY A 142 -6.91 -12.30 -10.12
CA GLY A 142 -7.08 -12.34 -8.66
C GLY A 142 -5.99 -13.17 -7.96
N GLU A 143 -5.57 -14.28 -8.56
CA GLU A 143 -4.47 -15.09 -8.05
C GLU A 143 -3.14 -14.36 -8.16
N GLN A 144 -2.87 -13.70 -9.29
CA GLN A 144 -1.66 -12.87 -9.46
C GLN A 144 -1.61 -11.75 -8.41
N GLN A 145 -2.75 -11.12 -8.11
CA GLN A 145 -2.82 -10.10 -7.07
C GLN A 145 -2.53 -10.68 -5.70
N ARG A 146 -3.06 -11.87 -5.37
CA ARG A 146 -2.74 -12.54 -4.10
C ARG A 146 -1.26 -12.94 -4.00
N VAL A 147 -0.61 -13.35 -5.10
CA VAL A 147 0.86 -13.54 -5.12
C VAL A 147 1.60 -12.25 -4.83
N SER A 148 1.18 -11.11 -5.43
CA SER A 148 1.76 -9.79 -5.16
C SER A 148 1.62 -9.39 -3.68
N ILE A 149 0.47 -9.67 -3.07
CA ILE A 149 0.23 -9.44 -1.64
C ILE A 149 1.13 -10.36 -0.79
N ALA A 150 1.18 -11.66 -1.10
CA ALA A 150 2.06 -12.60 -0.39
C ALA A 150 3.53 -12.17 -0.44
N ARG A 151 4.00 -11.70 -1.60
CA ARG A 151 5.35 -11.14 -1.77
C ARG A 151 5.57 -9.90 -0.90
N ALA A 152 4.60 -8.99 -0.87
CA ALA A 152 4.70 -7.79 -0.04
C ALA A 152 4.75 -8.13 1.45
N LEU A 153 3.96 -9.11 1.90
CA LEU A 153 3.91 -9.57 3.27
C LEU A 153 5.14 -10.38 3.70
N ALA A 154 5.71 -11.16 2.79
CA ALA A 154 6.91 -11.96 3.06
C ALA A 154 8.11 -11.08 3.49
N LYS A 155 8.08 -9.78 3.19
CA LYS A 155 9.02 -8.78 3.73
C LYS A 155 8.84 -8.52 5.23
N ASN A 156 7.72 -8.95 5.82
CA ASN A 156 7.31 -8.62 7.19
C ASN A 156 7.25 -7.09 7.46
N PRO A 157 6.59 -6.30 6.60
CA PRO A 157 6.59 -4.86 6.71
C PRO A 157 5.73 -4.38 7.89
N HIS A 158 6.01 -3.16 8.38
CA HIS A 158 5.12 -2.46 9.33
C HIS A 158 3.91 -1.85 8.61
N ILE A 159 4.14 -1.37 7.39
CA ILE A 159 3.13 -0.68 6.57
C ILE A 159 3.00 -1.39 5.22
N LEU A 160 1.77 -1.69 4.80
CA LEU A 160 1.44 -2.16 3.47
C LEU A 160 0.76 -1.04 2.69
N LEU A 161 1.34 -0.65 1.58
CA LEU A 161 0.86 0.40 0.69
C LEU A 161 0.24 -0.24 -0.55
N CYS A 162 -1.04 0.03 -0.79
CA CYS A 162 -1.80 -0.56 -1.89
C CYS A 162 -2.31 0.55 -2.83
N ASP A 163 -1.86 0.54 -4.08
CA ASP A 163 -2.36 1.44 -5.11
C ASP A 163 -3.37 0.70 -5.99
N GLU A 164 -4.66 1.01 -5.84
CA GLU A 164 -5.80 0.40 -6.53
C GLU A 164 -5.77 -1.15 -6.52
N PRO A 165 -5.66 -1.82 -5.35
CA PRO A 165 -5.36 -3.25 -5.27
C PRO A 165 -6.44 -4.17 -5.86
N THR A 166 -7.64 -3.63 -6.12
CA THR A 166 -8.76 -4.35 -6.74
C THR A 166 -9.17 -3.77 -8.10
N GLY A 167 -8.48 -2.73 -8.58
CA GLY A 167 -8.90 -1.97 -9.76
C GLY A 167 -8.88 -2.75 -11.08
N ALA A 168 -8.16 -3.88 -11.14
CA ALA A 168 -8.08 -4.77 -12.31
C ALA A 168 -8.81 -6.10 -12.09
N LEU A 169 -9.59 -6.24 -11.02
CA LEU A 169 -10.24 -7.48 -10.62
C LEU A 169 -11.76 -7.40 -10.78
N ASP A 170 -12.36 -8.53 -11.12
CA ASP A 170 -13.80 -8.72 -11.02
C ASP A 170 -14.25 -8.67 -9.54
N SER A 171 -15.55 -8.51 -9.29
CA SER A 171 -16.11 -8.30 -7.95
C SER A 171 -15.71 -9.39 -6.96
N GLU A 172 -15.87 -10.67 -7.32
CA GLU A 172 -15.59 -11.78 -6.40
C GLU A 172 -14.10 -11.88 -6.01
N PRO A 173 -13.11 -11.90 -6.94
CA PRO A 173 -11.70 -11.82 -6.59
C PRO A 173 -11.32 -10.54 -5.82
N GLY A 174 -11.95 -9.41 -6.15
CA GLY A 174 -11.75 -8.15 -5.46
C GLY A 174 -12.15 -8.22 -3.98
N VAL A 175 -13.31 -8.80 -3.69
CA VAL A 175 -13.80 -9.06 -2.32
C VAL A 175 -12.82 -9.95 -1.55
N MET A 176 -12.31 -11.02 -2.16
CA MET A 176 -11.33 -11.91 -1.52
C MET A 176 -10.04 -11.17 -1.14
N VAL A 177 -9.54 -10.32 -2.04
CA VAL A 177 -8.35 -9.49 -1.77
C VAL A 177 -8.59 -8.52 -0.62
N LEU A 178 -9.75 -7.86 -0.56
CA LEU A 178 -10.07 -6.93 0.52
C LEU A 178 -10.26 -7.62 1.87
N LYS A 179 -10.89 -8.81 1.90
CA LYS A 179 -10.95 -9.64 3.11
C LYS A 179 -9.58 -9.96 3.65
N LEU A 180 -8.66 -10.34 2.75
CA LEU A 180 -7.29 -10.63 3.11
C LEU A 180 -6.58 -9.40 3.69
N LEU A 181 -6.67 -8.24 3.04
CA LEU A 181 -6.06 -7.00 3.52
C LEU A 181 -6.64 -6.55 4.87
N LEU A 182 -7.95 -6.69 5.06
CA LEU A 182 -8.60 -6.39 6.34
C LEU A 182 -8.13 -7.32 7.45
N SER A 183 -8.06 -8.65 7.20
CA SER A 183 -7.57 -9.60 8.21
C SER A 183 -6.14 -9.28 8.64
N MET A 184 -5.30 -8.78 7.74
CA MET A 184 -3.95 -8.37 8.09
C MET A 184 -3.90 -7.17 9.02
N ALA A 185 -4.79 -6.20 8.85
CA ALA A 185 -4.91 -5.10 9.79
C ALA A 185 -5.46 -5.59 11.15
N ARG A 186 -6.54 -6.38 11.13
CA ARG A 186 -7.26 -6.82 12.34
C ARG A 186 -6.51 -7.87 13.15
N ASP A 187 -5.98 -8.90 12.46
CA ASP A 187 -5.45 -10.09 13.12
C ASP A 187 -3.93 -10.03 13.30
N MET A 188 -3.23 -9.33 12.40
CA MET A 188 -1.77 -9.22 12.41
C MET A 188 -1.26 -7.84 12.84
N GLY A 189 -2.14 -6.88 13.13
CA GLY A 189 -1.80 -5.53 13.56
C GLY A 189 -1.00 -4.73 12.53
N LYS A 190 -1.07 -5.08 11.24
CA LYS A 190 -0.38 -4.35 10.18
C LYS A 190 -1.12 -3.08 9.83
N THR A 191 -0.40 -2.00 9.55
CA THR A 191 -1.00 -0.78 9.01
C THR A 191 -1.18 -0.92 7.52
N ILE A 192 -2.42 -0.85 7.04
CA ILE A 192 -2.77 -0.99 5.63
C ILE A 192 -3.24 0.37 5.11
N ILE A 193 -2.63 0.87 4.05
CA ILE A 193 -3.03 2.12 3.40
C ILE A 193 -3.39 1.84 1.95
N ILE A 194 -4.66 2.00 1.62
CA ILE A 194 -5.19 1.80 0.27
C ILE A 194 -5.49 3.14 -0.38
N VAL A 195 -4.92 3.37 -1.54
CA VAL A 195 -5.32 4.44 -2.44
C VAL A 195 -6.32 3.89 -3.44
N THR A 196 -7.49 4.52 -3.54
CA THR A 196 -8.54 4.09 -4.48
C THR A 196 -9.48 5.25 -4.83
N HIS A 197 -10.24 5.07 -5.91
CA HIS A 197 -11.39 5.91 -6.24
C HIS A 197 -12.73 5.24 -5.86
N ASN A 198 -12.71 3.96 -5.44
CA ASN A 198 -13.91 3.23 -5.04
C ASN A 198 -14.35 3.63 -3.61
N GLN A 199 -15.50 4.30 -3.54
CA GLN A 199 -16.04 4.76 -2.26
C GLN A 199 -16.57 3.64 -1.36
N ASN A 200 -16.88 2.48 -1.93
CA ASN A 200 -17.37 1.34 -1.15
C ASN A 200 -16.25 0.78 -0.24
N ILE A 201 -14.99 0.76 -0.71
CA ILE A 201 -13.85 0.35 0.10
C ILE A 201 -13.70 1.24 1.34
N ALA A 202 -14.01 2.53 1.21
CA ALA A 202 -13.91 3.46 2.33
C ALA A 202 -14.88 3.15 3.47
N LYS A 203 -16.01 2.49 3.21
CA LYS A 203 -16.97 2.12 4.26
C LYS A 203 -16.39 1.11 5.27
N MET A 204 -15.34 0.37 4.88
CA MET A 204 -14.67 -0.63 5.71
C MET A 204 -13.45 -0.07 6.46
N ALA A 205 -13.06 1.15 6.17
CA ALA A 205 -11.85 1.75 6.72
C ALA A 205 -12.03 2.17 8.18
N ASP A 206 -10.97 2.07 8.97
CA ASP A 206 -10.91 2.73 10.28
C ASP A 206 -10.71 4.24 10.13
N VAL A 207 -9.97 4.64 9.07
CA VAL A 207 -9.70 6.05 8.76
C VAL A 207 -9.90 6.29 7.27
N VAL A 208 -10.65 7.33 6.94
CA VAL A 208 -10.85 7.79 5.56
C VAL A 208 -10.19 9.14 5.35
N ILE A 209 -9.27 9.20 4.40
CA ILE A 209 -8.58 10.42 3.98
C ILE A 209 -9.12 10.84 2.62
N ARG A 210 -9.59 12.08 2.49
CA ARG A 210 -10.04 12.63 1.22
C ARG A 210 -9.02 13.61 0.68
N VAL A 211 -8.49 13.32 -0.52
CA VAL A 211 -7.49 14.15 -1.21
C VAL A 211 -8.13 14.83 -2.42
N LYS A 212 -7.87 16.12 -2.58
CA LYS A 212 -8.30 16.91 -3.75
C LYS A 212 -7.29 18.01 -4.04
N ASN A 213 -6.81 18.08 -5.30
CA ASN A 213 -5.86 19.10 -5.76
C ASN A 213 -4.61 19.19 -4.86
N GLY A 214 -4.01 18.05 -4.53
CA GLY A 214 -2.82 17.98 -3.71
C GLY A 214 -2.99 18.25 -2.21
N LYS A 215 -4.23 18.48 -1.73
CA LYS A 215 -4.52 18.80 -0.32
C LYS A 215 -5.37 17.74 0.33
N ILE A 216 -5.14 17.52 1.63
CA ILE A 216 -6.07 16.78 2.48
C ILE A 216 -7.30 17.64 2.75
N LYS A 217 -8.46 17.15 2.37
CA LYS A 217 -9.75 17.82 2.60
C LYS A 217 -10.39 17.40 3.91
N SER A 218 -10.29 16.11 4.22
CA SER A 218 -10.69 15.56 5.51
C SER A 218 -9.84 14.33 5.83
N CYS A 219 -9.72 14.05 7.14
CA CYS A 219 -9.19 12.82 7.70
C CYS A 219 -10.14 12.44 8.83
N GLU A 220 -10.93 11.40 8.64
CA GLU A 220 -12.06 11.05 9.49
C GLU A 220 -11.89 9.63 10.01
N GLU A 221 -11.95 9.44 11.34
CA GLU A 221 -12.05 8.12 11.94
C GLU A 221 -13.49 7.63 11.88
N GLN A 222 -13.66 6.34 11.57
CA GLN A 222 -14.98 5.72 11.57
C GLN A 222 -15.17 4.90 12.85
N GLU A 223 -16.26 5.17 13.58
CA GLU A 223 -16.58 4.46 14.81
C GLU A 223 -17.01 2.99 14.54
N ASN A 224 -17.69 2.75 13.43
CA ASN A 224 -18.24 1.45 13.07
C ASN A 224 -17.97 1.14 11.58
N PRO A 225 -16.72 0.75 11.20
CA PRO A 225 -16.43 0.33 9.83
C PRO A 225 -17.23 -0.93 9.48
N LEU A 226 -17.81 -0.97 8.27
CA LEU A 226 -18.55 -2.11 7.78
C LEU A 226 -17.64 -3.33 7.54
N SER A 227 -18.19 -4.52 7.64
CA SER A 227 -17.52 -5.73 7.14
C SER A 227 -17.58 -5.78 5.61
N VAL A 228 -16.76 -6.65 4.99
CA VAL A 228 -16.72 -6.78 3.53
C VAL A 228 -18.07 -7.31 2.99
N GLU A 229 -18.76 -8.12 3.80
CA GLU A 229 -20.05 -8.71 3.47
C GLU A 229 -21.20 -7.70 3.45
N GLU A 230 -21.07 -6.59 4.16
CA GLU A 230 -22.08 -5.53 4.25
C GLU A 230 -21.95 -4.48 3.16
N VAL A 231 -20.93 -4.59 2.31
CA VAL A 231 -20.65 -3.62 1.24
C VAL A 231 -21.15 -4.15 -0.10
N ASP A 232 -21.95 -3.35 -0.80
CA ASP A 232 -22.38 -3.63 -2.18
C ASP A 232 -21.21 -3.42 -3.15
N TRP A 233 -20.91 -4.43 -3.98
CA TRP A 233 -19.77 -4.49 -4.89
C TRP A 233 -20.14 -4.31 -6.36
#